data_d809353e077465644dd6c574809b7f42
#
_entry.id   d809353e077465644dd6c574809b7f42
#
_cell.length_a   1.000
_cell.length_b   1.000
_cell.length_c   1.000
_cell.angle_alpha   90.00
_cell.angle_beta   90.00
_cell.angle_gamma   90.00
#
_symmetry.space_group_name_H-M   'P 1'
#
loop_
_entity.id
_entity.type
_entity.pdbx_description
1 polymer ?
#
loop_
_entity_poly.entity_id
_entity_poly.type
_entity_poly.pdbx_seq_one_letter_code
_entity_poly.pdbx_strand_id
1 'polypeptide(L)'
;NSLLNLTNETKRKVEIKIAIAYHSDMKKVKEIVYQILQEEKRILENEPKDVFLDSFDDSGMTLGIRAWVKTEDYWKTTWDLREKVKETFDANGIEIPYNRLEVDLLTNKESGVQ
;
A
#
# COMPACT_ATOMS: atom_id res chain seq x y z
N ASN A 1 31.65 7.30 -1.95
CA ASN A 1 31.32 5.94 -2.26
C ASN A 1 29.90 5.60 -1.81
N SER A 2 29.41 4.45 -2.22
CA SER A 2 27.99 4.14 -2.00
C SER A 2 27.63 3.96 -0.52
N LEU A 3 28.53 3.46 0.28
CA LEU A 3 28.27 3.30 1.70
C LEU A 3 28.11 4.64 2.40
N LEU A 4 28.95 5.58 2.06
CA LEU A 4 28.88 6.92 2.59
C LEU A 4 27.60 7.63 2.13
N ASN A 5 27.21 7.41 0.89
CA ASN A 5 25.99 7.99 0.36
C ASN A 5 24.75 7.51 1.12
N LEU A 6 24.73 6.22 1.48
CA LEU A 6 23.62 5.66 2.24
C LEU A 6 23.51 6.29 3.62
N THR A 7 24.64 6.49 4.29
CA THR A 7 24.63 7.08 5.63
C THR A 7 24.26 8.57 5.61
N ASN A 8 24.48 9.23 4.47
CA ASN A 8 24.22 10.66 4.35
C ASN A 8 22.91 10.98 3.64
N GLU A 9 22.12 9.96 3.35
CA GLU A 9 20.84 10.19 2.71
C GLU A 9 19.91 10.96 3.63
N THR A 10 19.32 12.05 3.09
CA THR A 10 18.40 12.88 3.85
C THR A 10 16.94 12.53 3.59
N LYS A 11 16.69 11.75 2.55
CA LYS A 11 15.33 11.36 2.20
C LYS A 11 15.30 9.91 1.75
N ARG A 12 14.14 9.28 1.89
CA ARG A 12 13.93 7.90 1.50
C ARG A 12 12.60 7.76 0.80
N LYS A 13 12.54 6.79 -0.11
CA LYS A 13 11.31 6.48 -0.82
C LYS A 13 10.51 5.47 -0.02
N VAL A 14 9.29 5.85 0.34
CA VAL A 14 8.31 4.94 0.92
C VAL A 14 7.63 4.22 -0.22
N GLU A 15 7.56 2.90 -0.14
CA GLU A 15 6.90 2.08 -1.15
C GLU A 15 5.96 1.12 -0.44
N ILE A 16 4.68 1.20 -0.76
CA ILE A 16 3.65 0.37 -0.14
C ILE A 16 2.91 -0.36 -1.24
N LYS A 17 2.68 -1.65 -1.05
CA LYS A 17 1.91 -2.45 -1.99
C LYS A 17 0.72 -3.04 -1.27
N ILE A 18 -0.45 -2.89 -1.84
CA ILE A 18 -1.70 -3.31 -1.23
C ILE A 18 -2.54 -4.04 -2.27
N ALA A 19 -3.06 -5.21 -1.89
CA ALA A 19 -3.98 -5.95 -2.74
C ALA A 19 -5.39 -5.35 -2.61
N ILE A 20 -6.06 -5.20 -3.75
CA ILE A 20 -7.46 -4.79 -3.79
C ILE A 20 -8.24 -5.74 -4.68
N ALA A 21 -9.53 -5.88 -4.41
CA ALA A 21 -10.37 -6.79 -5.17
C ALA A 21 -10.49 -6.33 -6.63
N TYR A 22 -10.65 -7.30 -7.54
CA TYR A 22 -10.75 -7.00 -8.97
C TYR A 22 -11.93 -6.11 -9.33
N HIS A 23 -13.02 -6.18 -8.56
CA HIS A 23 -14.20 -5.36 -8.83
C HIS A 23 -14.03 -3.89 -8.41
N SER A 24 -12.90 -3.55 -7.79
CA SER A 24 -12.65 -2.18 -7.34
C SER A 24 -12.54 -1.22 -8.51
N ASP A 25 -13.09 -0.02 -8.32
CA ASP A 25 -12.96 1.04 -9.30
C ASP A 25 -11.58 1.69 -9.15
N MET A 26 -10.69 1.39 -10.08
CA MET A 26 -9.29 1.84 -9.99
C MET A 26 -9.18 3.36 -9.94
N LYS A 27 -10.01 4.06 -10.68
CA LYS A 27 -9.98 5.53 -10.68
C LYS A 27 -10.32 6.08 -9.31
N LYS A 28 -11.35 5.54 -8.70
CA LYS A 28 -11.77 5.94 -7.36
C LYS A 28 -10.69 5.62 -6.32
N VAL A 29 -10.11 4.43 -6.41
CA VAL A 29 -9.05 4.02 -5.48
C VAL A 29 -7.87 4.98 -5.58
N LYS A 30 -7.44 5.30 -6.79
CA LYS A 30 -6.33 6.24 -6.99
C LYS A 30 -6.62 7.61 -6.41
N GLU A 31 -7.83 8.11 -6.62
CA GLU A 31 -8.22 9.42 -6.08
C GLU A 31 -8.14 9.42 -4.55
N ILE A 32 -8.64 8.37 -3.93
CA ILE A 32 -8.62 8.23 -2.48
C ILE A 32 -7.18 8.20 -1.96
N VAL A 33 -6.32 7.43 -2.60
CA VAL A 33 -4.94 7.32 -2.15
C VAL A 33 -4.18 8.63 -2.35
N TYR A 34 -4.37 9.29 -3.49
CA TYR A 34 -3.74 10.60 -3.71
C TYR A 34 -4.19 11.61 -2.65
N GLN A 35 -5.46 11.56 -2.25
CA GLN A 35 -5.95 12.42 -1.18
C GLN A 35 -5.23 12.13 0.14
N ILE A 36 -5.05 10.86 0.46
CA ILE A 36 -4.32 10.45 1.66
C ILE A 36 -2.90 11.00 1.62
N LEU A 37 -2.23 10.86 0.48
CA LEU A 37 -0.85 11.35 0.34
C LEU A 37 -0.79 12.86 0.46
N GLN A 38 -1.77 13.55 -0.09
CA GLN A 38 -1.80 15.01 -0.04
C GLN A 38 -1.98 15.52 1.39
N GLU A 39 -2.69 14.78 2.22
CA GLU A 39 -2.93 15.17 3.61
C GLU A 39 -1.77 14.82 4.53
N GLU A 40 -0.85 13.97 4.09
CA GLU A 40 0.27 13.55 4.91
C GLU A 40 1.41 14.58 4.80
N LYS A 41 1.59 15.35 5.85
CA LYS A 41 2.52 16.48 5.84
C LYS A 41 3.99 16.08 5.77
N ARG A 42 4.32 14.86 6.17
CA ARG A 42 5.71 14.39 6.14
C ARG A 42 6.18 14.02 4.74
N ILE A 43 5.25 13.87 3.80
CA ILE A 43 5.62 13.59 2.41
C ILE A 43 6.17 14.86 1.78
N LEU A 44 7.32 14.72 1.12
CA LEU A 44 8.00 15.85 0.49
C LEU A 44 7.27 16.26 -0.78
N GLU A 45 6.78 17.48 -0.82
CA GLU A 45 5.94 17.95 -1.92
C GLU A 45 6.70 18.11 -3.24
N ASN A 46 7.99 18.39 -3.16
CA ASN A 46 8.80 18.58 -4.34
C ASN A 46 9.35 17.28 -4.93
N GLU A 47 9.00 16.14 -4.33
CA GLU A 47 9.40 14.84 -4.84
C GLU A 47 8.19 14.15 -5.49
N PRO A 48 8.43 13.24 -6.43
CA PRO A 48 7.32 12.58 -7.11
C PRO A 48 6.50 11.69 -6.16
N LYS A 49 5.20 11.66 -6.42
CA LYS A 49 4.27 10.76 -5.74
C LYS A 49 3.57 9.95 -6.82
N ASP A 50 3.53 8.64 -6.63
CA ASP A 50 2.92 7.76 -7.62
C ASP A 50 1.94 6.81 -6.97
N VAL A 51 0.80 6.63 -7.61
CA VAL A 51 -0.16 5.58 -7.28
C VAL A 51 -0.44 4.84 -8.58
N PHE A 52 -0.16 3.55 -8.60
CA PHE A 52 -0.20 2.80 -9.87
C PHE A 52 -0.66 1.37 -9.64
N LEU A 53 -1.17 0.77 -10.69
CA LEU A 53 -1.50 -0.64 -10.70
C LEU A 53 -0.23 -1.41 -10.97
N ASP A 54 0.25 -2.14 -9.97
CA ASP A 54 1.53 -2.83 -10.05
C ASP A 54 1.42 -4.17 -10.76
N SER A 55 0.41 -4.95 -10.41
CA SER A 55 0.27 -6.30 -10.99
C SER A 55 -1.14 -6.84 -10.82
N PHE A 56 -1.42 -7.89 -11.57
CA PHE A 56 -2.63 -8.68 -11.42
C PHE A 56 -2.25 -10.00 -10.75
N ASP A 57 -2.95 -10.33 -9.69
CA ASP A 57 -2.65 -11.51 -8.89
C ASP A 57 -3.86 -12.44 -8.84
N ASP A 58 -3.70 -13.60 -8.24
CA ASP A 58 -4.76 -14.61 -8.19
C ASP A 58 -6.02 -14.10 -7.49
N SER A 59 -5.85 -13.39 -6.38
CA SER A 59 -6.99 -12.96 -5.56
C SER A 59 -7.44 -11.55 -5.86
N GLY A 60 -6.63 -10.76 -6.53
CA GLY A 60 -6.95 -9.36 -6.78
C GLY A 60 -5.82 -8.65 -7.50
N MET A 61 -5.87 -7.33 -7.46
CA MET A 61 -4.85 -6.49 -8.09
C MET A 61 -3.94 -5.92 -7.01
N THR A 62 -2.68 -5.70 -7.35
CA THR A 62 -1.74 -5.06 -6.43
C THR A 62 -1.59 -3.59 -6.81
N LEU A 63 -1.94 -2.73 -5.87
CA LEU A 63 -1.78 -1.28 -6.01
C LEU A 63 -0.44 -0.88 -5.41
N GLY A 64 0.32 -0.09 -6.13
CA GLY A 64 1.59 0.43 -5.64
C GLY A 64 1.47 1.91 -5.28
N ILE A 65 2.10 2.28 -4.18
CA ILE A 65 2.10 3.66 -3.69
C ILE A 65 3.56 4.04 -3.43
N ARG A 66 4.00 5.15 -4.01
CA ARG A 66 5.36 5.67 -3.80
C ARG A 66 5.31 7.14 -3.40
N ALA A 67 6.11 7.47 -2.39
CA ALA A 67 6.26 8.85 -1.95
C ALA A 67 7.61 9.00 -1.26
N TRP A 68 8.08 10.22 -1.14
CA TRP A 68 9.36 10.50 -0.53
C TRP A 68 9.17 11.22 0.79
N VAL A 69 9.95 10.84 1.79
CA VAL A 69 9.92 11.46 3.12
C VAL A 69 11.36 11.67 3.58
N LYS A 70 11.52 12.46 4.65
CA LYS A 70 12.82 12.55 5.30
C LYS A 70 13.18 11.19 5.88
N THR A 71 14.47 10.89 5.91
CA THR A 71 14.95 9.60 6.40
C THR A 71 14.44 9.31 7.81
N GLU A 72 14.45 10.31 8.69
CA GLU A 72 14.02 10.11 10.06
C GLU A 72 12.52 9.84 10.19
N ASP A 73 11.74 10.18 9.18
CA ASP A 73 10.28 9.97 9.18
C ASP A 73 9.87 8.67 8.50
N TYR A 74 10.81 7.93 7.94
CA TYR A 74 10.50 6.81 7.05
C TYR A 74 9.60 5.75 7.69
N TRP A 75 9.99 5.23 8.85
CA TRP A 75 9.25 4.14 9.47
C TRP A 75 7.88 4.57 9.96
N LYS A 76 7.83 5.70 10.65
CA LYS A 76 6.55 6.18 11.19
C LYS A 76 5.57 6.55 10.09
N THR A 77 6.04 7.23 9.06
CA THR A 77 5.19 7.60 7.94
C THR A 77 4.67 6.34 7.22
N THR A 78 5.55 5.36 7.03
CA THR A 78 5.16 4.11 6.37
C THR A 78 4.05 3.41 7.16
N TRP A 79 4.22 3.29 8.48
CA TRP A 79 3.22 2.64 9.33
C TRP A 79 1.91 3.40 9.33
N ASP A 80 1.98 4.71 9.49
CA ASP A 80 0.77 5.54 9.54
C ASP A 80 0.03 5.53 8.21
N LEU A 81 0.74 5.54 7.10
CA LEU A 81 0.11 5.45 5.78
C LEU A 81 -0.60 4.12 5.57
N ARG A 82 0.02 3.02 6.00
CA ARG A 82 -0.62 1.71 5.90
C ARG A 82 -1.93 1.68 6.68
N GLU A 83 -1.93 2.19 7.89
CA GLU A 83 -3.13 2.24 8.71
C GLU A 83 -4.18 3.16 8.10
N LYS A 84 -3.75 4.32 7.63
CA LYS A 84 -4.67 5.29 7.04
C LYS A 84 -5.33 4.73 5.78
N VAL A 85 -4.55 4.05 4.96
CA VAL A 85 -5.09 3.42 3.74
C VAL A 85 -6.11 2.34 4.12
N LYS A 86 -5.78 1.49 5.09
CA LYS A 86 -6.70 0.44 5.53
C LYS A 86 -8.01 1.03 6.03
N GLU A 87 -7.94 2.02 6.90
CA GLU A 87 -9.12 2.68 7.46
C GLU A 87 -9.95 3.34 6.37
N THR A 88 -9.29 4.04 5.46
CA THR A 88 -9.99 4.77 4.41
C THR A 88 -10.63 3.82 3.41
N PHE A 89 -9.93 2.74 3.08
CA PHE A 89 -10.50 1.73 2.18
C PHE A 89 -11.74 1.09 2.81
N ASP A 90 -11.67 0.74 4.09
CA ASP A 90 -12.83 0.18 4.79
C ASP A 90 -14.01 1.16 4.77
N ALA A 91 -13.73 2.43 5.01
CA ALA A 91 -14.77 3.45 5.05
C ALA A 91 -15.41 3.70 3.68
N ASN A 92 -14.71 3.39 2.60
CA ASN A 92 -15.19 3.60 1.24
C ASN A 92 -15.61 2.32 0.52
N GLY A 93 -15.67 1.21 1.25
CA GLY A 93 -16.10 -0.05 0.68
C GLY A 93 -15.13 -0.67 -0.30
N ILE A 94 -13.85 -0.31 -0.21
CA ILE A 94 -12.81 -0.90 -1.04
C ILE A 94 -12.31 -2.15 -0.33
N GLU A 95 -12.51 -3.29 -0.96
CA GLU A 95 -12.21 -4.57 -0.34
C GLU A 95 -10.74 -4.95 -0.56
N ILE A 96 -10.08 -5.39 0.53
CA ILE A 96 -8.75 -5.99 0.47
C ILE A 96 -8.99 -7.51 0.52
N PRO A 97 -8.69 -8.24 -0.56
CA PRO A 97 -9.06 -9.65 -0.62
C PRO A 97 -8.19 -10.50 0.28
N TYR A 98 -8.74 -11.65 0.66
CA TYR A 98 -8.00 -12.64 1.42
C TYR A 98 -6.92 -13.27 0.54
N ASN A 99 -5.84 -13.70 1.19
CA ASN A 99 -4.84 -14.49 0.52
C ASN A 99 -5.49 -15.80 0.04
N ARG A 100 -5.34 -16.09 -1.25
CA ARG A 100 -6.00 -17.26 -1.85
C ARG A 100 -5.57 -18.57 -1.19
N LEU A 101 -4.28 -18.68 -0.87
CA LEU A 101 -3.76 -19.86 -0.23
C LEU A 101 -4.40 -20.10 1.13
N GLU A 102 -4.60 -19.04 1.89
CA GLU A 102 -5.27 -19.12 3.18
C GLU A 102 -6.71 -19.63 3.04
N VAL A 103 -7.42 -19.09 2.08
CA VAL A 103 -8.80 -19.50 1.82
C VAL A 103 -8.87 -20.98 1.47
N ASP A 104 -7.96 -21.43 0.61
CA ASP A 104 -7.90 -22.84 0.21
C ASP A 104 -7.60 -23.74 1.39
N LEU A 105 -6.68 -23.33 2.27
CA LEU A 105 -6.37 -24.10 3.47
C LEU A 105 -7.57 -24.22 4.40
N LEU A 106 -8.31 -23.15 4.57
CA LEU A 106 -9.51 -23.17 5.40
C LEU A 106 -10.56 -24.11 4.82
N THR A 107 -10.76 -24.07 3.53
CA THR A 107 -11.70 -24.94 2.84
C THR A 107 -11.29 -26.38 2.99
N ASN A 108 -10.01 -26.69 2.79
CA ASN A 108 -9.50 -28.06 2.95
C ASN A 108 -9.65 -28.55 4.37
N LYS A 109 -9.45 -27.69 5.34
CA LYS A 109 -9.62 -28.04 6.74
C LYS A 109 -11.05 -28.44 7.05
N GLU A 110 -11.99 -27.70 6.52
CA GLU A 110 -13.41 -28.03 6.69
C GLU A 110 -13.74 -29.36 6.04
N SER A 111 -13.23 -29.56 4.85
CA SER A 111 -13.43 -30.84 4.16
C SER A 111 -12.78 -32.01 4.91
N GLY A 112 -11.61 -31.75 5.48
CA GLY A 112 -10.89 -32.77 6.21
C GLY A 112 -11.58 -33.23 7.47
N VAL A 113 -12.43 -32.41 8.02
CA VAL A 113 -13.21 -32.75 9.21
C VAL A 113 -14.27 -33.77 8.91
N GLN A 114 -14.65 -33.86 7.68
CA GLN A 114 -15.66 -34.82 7.23
C GLN A 114 -15.19 -36.28 7.26
#